data_24210eabb0aedbad725cc5663f4707a2
#
_entry.id   24210eabb0aedbad725cc5663f4707a2
#
_cell.length_a   1.000
_cell.length_b   1.000
_cell.length_c   1.000
_cell.angle_alpha   90.00
_cell.angle_beta   90.00
_cell.angle_gamma   90.00
#
_symmetry.space_group_name_H-M   'P 1'
#
loop_
_entity.id
_entity.type
_entity.pdbx_description
1 polymer ?
#
loop_
_entity_poly.entity_id
_entity_poly.type
_entity_poly.pdbx_seq_one_letter_code
_entity_poly.pdbx_strand_id
1 'polypeptide(L)'
;MTTEYFKRVESINCWEHTIHCEPLEGGITNRNFLVEHDNEKFFVRLGVDIPEHGVYRFNELAASRAAHKCGISPEVVYAETGAMVLRFINGKTLEPENLRNISTLKKVVPLLKICHQQMPLYLPGSSLIFWVFQVIRGYVIH
;
A
#
# COMPACT_ATOMS: atom_id res chain seq x y z
N MET A 1 -15.91 -15.77 6.89
CA MET A 1 -15.12 -14.78 6.14
C MET A 1 -13.91 -14.23 6.93
N THR A 2 -14.07 -13.72 8.15
CA THR A 2 -12.95 -13.13 8.91
C THR A 2 -11.83 -14.14 9.24
N THR A 3 -12.18 -15.35 9.65
CA THR A 3 -11.23 -16.41 10.05
C THR A 3 -10.29 -16.87 8.92
N GLU A 4 -10.71 -16.83 7.67
CA GLU A 4 -9.94 -17.23 6.50
C GLU A 4 -8.78 -16.24 6.22
N TYR A 5 -9.05 -14.95 6.34
CA TYR A 5 -8.02 -13.93 6.15
C TYR A 5 -6.95 -13.97 7.26
N PHE A 6 -7.33 -14.22 8.51
CA PHE A 6 -6.37 -14.41 9.60
C PHE A 6 -5.44 -15.60 9.31
N LYS A 7 -6.00 -16.76 8.94
CA LYS A 7 -5.21 -17.92 8.52
C LYS A 7 -4.27 -17.60 7.35
N ARG A 8 -4.74 -16.77 6.40
CA ARG A 8 -3.89 -16.34 5.27
C ARG A 8 -2.73 -15.48 5.73
N VAL A 9 -2.93 -14.53 6.68
CA VAL A 9 -1.85 -13.73 7.27
C VAL A 9 -0.87 -14.61 8.02
N GLU A 10 -1.35 -15.55 8.84
CA GLU A 10 -0.51 -16.48 9.60
C GLU A 10 0.31 -17.40 8.68
N SER A 11 -0.19 -17.73 7.49
CA SER A 11 0.48 -18.61 6.53
C SER A 11 1.53 -17.92 5.66
N ILE A 12 1.77 -16.61 5.81
CA ILE A 12 2.80 -15.90 5.05
C ILE A 12 4.19 -16.40 5.50
N ASN A 13 5.04 -16.78 4.53
CA ASN A 13 6.33 -17.43 4.79
C ASN A 13 7.42 -16.51 5.37
N CYS A 14 7.09 -15.36 5.91
CA CYS A 14 8.05 -14.46 6.56
C CYS A 14 8.00 -14.50 8.10
N TRP A 15 7.09 -15.26 8.68
CA TRP A 15 6.96 -15.38 10.13
C TRP A 15 7.71 -16.60 10.65
N GLU A 16 8.66 -16.38 11.55
CA GLU A 16 9.42 -17.48 12.19
C GLU A 16 8.70 -18.05 13.41
N HIS A 17 7.83 -17.24 14.04
CA HIS A 17 7.10 -17.59 15.26
C HIS A 17 5.63 -17.19 15.16
N THR A 18 4.86 -17.49 16.19
CA THR A 18 3.46 -17.07 16.32
C THR A 18 3.33 -15.54 16.26
N ILE A 19 2.38 -15.07 15.50
CA ILE A 19 2.07 -13.64 15.34
C ILE A 19 0.82 -13.26 16.13
N HIS A 20 0.74 -11.99 16.53
CA HIS A 20 -0.51 -11.36 16.91
C HIS A 20 -1.00 -10.51 15.74
N CYS A 21 -2.25 -10.72 15.32
CA CYS A 21 -2.81 -10.12 14.11
C CYS A 21 -4.16 -9.45 14.40
N GLU A 22 -4.27 -8.18 14.05
CA GLU A 22 -5.49 -7.38 14.17
C GLU A 22 -5.89 -6.79 12.83
N PRO A 23 -7.19 -6.77 12.46
CA PRO A 23 -7.63 -6.14 11.23
C PRO A 23 -7.52 -4.63 11.35
N LEU A 24 -7.08 -3.97 10.27
CA LEU A 24 -7.10 -2.53 10.14
C LEU A 24 -8.24 -2.11 9.21
N GLU A 25 -9.04 -1.17 9.67
CA GLU A 25 -10.10 -0.58 8.86
C GLU A 25 -9.52 0.29 7.75
N GLY A 26 -10.23 0.38 6.65
CA GLY A 26 -9.88 1.21 5.50
C GLY A 26 -9.38 0.41 4.30
N GLY A 27 -9.66 0.95 3.12
CA GLY A 27 -9.38 0.34 1.82
C GLY A 27 -10.60 -0.37 1.23
N ILE A 28 -10.86 -0.08 -0.05
CA ILE A 28 -12.03 -0.63 -0.77
C ILE A 28 -11.68 -2.02 -1.34
N THR A 29 -10.44 -2.20 -1.81
CA THR A 29 -9.99 -3.37 -2.58
C THR A 29 -9.03 -4.28 -1.82
N ASN A 30 -8.62 -3.89 -0.61
CA ASN A 30 -7.61 -4.60 0.18
C ASN A 30 -8.16 -4.99 1.54
N ARG A 31 -7.61 -6.05 2.11
CA ARG A 31 -7.73 -6.38 3.53
C ARG A 31 -6.40 -6.08 4.19
N ASN A 32 -6.44 -5.18 5.17
CA ASN A 32 -5.25 -4.71 5.86
C ASN A 32 -5.22 -5.23 7.30
N PHE A 33 -4.03 -5.53 7.78
CA PHE A 33 -3.82 -6.06 9.13
C PHE A 33 -2.61 -5.39 9.76
N LEU A 34 -2.70 -5.13 11.06
CA LEU A 34 -1.56 -4.90 11.92
C LEU A 34 -1.09 -6.26 12.43
N VAL A 35 0.19 -6.56 12.27
CA VAL A 35 0.81 -7.77 12.77
C VAL A 35 1.92 -7.39 13.72
N GLU A 36 1.93 -8.00 14.90
CA GLU A 36 3.04 -7.95 15.84
C GLU A 36 3.79 -9.29 15.80
N HIS A 37 5.10 -9.24 15.54
CA HIS A 37 6.00 -10.37 15.47
C HIS A 37 7.38 -9.94 16.00
N ASP A 38 7.92 -10.68 16.97
CA ASP A 38 9.23 -10.44 17.60
C ASP A 38 9.43 -8.99 18.09
N ASN A 39 8.40 -8.43 18.76
CA ASN A 39 8.37 -7.03 19.25
C ASN A 39 8.43 -5.95 18.16
N GLU A 40 8.27 -6.32 16.91
CA GLU A 40 8.14 -5.39 15.78
C GLU A 40 6.71 -5.38 15.25
N LYS A 41 6.34 -4.24 14.63
CA LYS A 41 5.03 -4.06 14.01
C LYS A 41 5.14 -4.03 12.50
N PHE A 42 4.20 -4.71 11.86
CA PHE A 42 4.11 -4.81 10.41
C PHE A 42 2.71 -4.44 9.94
N PHE A 43 2.66 -3.83 8.76
CA PHE A 43 1.43 -3.63 8.03
C PHE A 43 1.32 -4.71 6.95
N VAL A 44 0.31 -5.56 7.03
CA VAL A 44 0.07 -6.62 6.06
C VAL A 44 -1.11 -6.24 5.18
N ARG A 45 -0.91 -6.30 3.88
CA ARG A 45 -1.95 -6.08 2.87
C ARG A 45 -2.21 -7.35 2.11
N LEU A 46 -3.44 -7.85 2.18
CA LEU A 46 -3.93 -8.93 1.34
C LEU A 46 -4.79 -8.37 0.21
N GLY A 47 -4.60 -8.87 -1.00
CA GLY A 47 -5.40 -8.46 -2.15
C GLY A 47 -5.01 -9.22 -3.40
N VAL A 48 -5.95 -9.31 -4.32
CA VAL A 48 -5.79 -9.90 -5.66
C VAL A 48 -5.80 -8.80 -6.73
N ASP A 49 -5.39 -9.13 -7.93
CA ASP A 49 -5.56 -8.24 -9.08
C ASP A 49 -7.04 -8.00 -9.34
N ILE A 50 -7.38 -6.78 -9.71
CA ILE A 50 -8.73 -6.37 -10.13
C ILE A 50 -8.58 -5.61 -11.45
N PRO A 51 -8.44 -6.32 -12.58
CA PRO A 51 -8.17 -5.74 -13.89
C PRO A 51 -9.22 -4.71 -14.31
N GLU A 52 -10.48 -4.92 -13.94
CA GLU A 52 -11.61 -4.03 -14.22
C GLU A 52 -11.41 -2.62 -13.63
N HIS A 53 -10.64 -2.53 -12.54
CA HIS A 53 -10.29 -1.27 -11.88
C HIS A 53 -8.85 -0.85 -12.14
N GLY A 54 -8.12 -1.54 -13.03
CA GLY A 54 -6.71 -1.27 -13.28
C GLY A 54 -5.80 -1.55 -12.06
N VAL A 55 -6.24 -2.40 -11.13
CA VAL A 55 -5.49 -2.75 -9.93
C VAL A 55 -4.66 -4.01 -10.20
N TYR A 56 -3.35 -3.84 -10.20
CA TYR A 56 -2.39 -4.93 -10.41
C TYR A 56 -1.36 -4.96 -9.28
N ARG A 57 -1.23 -6.10 -8.62
CA ARG A 57 -0.38 -6.24 -7.42
C ARG A 57 1.11 -6.11 -7.73
N PHE A 58 1.55 -6.53 -8.90
CA PHE A 58 2.94 -6.32 -9.32
C PHE A 58 3.30 -4.82 -9.42
N ASN A 59 2.36 -3.99 -9.91
CA ASN A 59 2.56 -2.55 -10.02
C ASN A 59 2.53 -1.88 -8.64
N GLU A 60 1.64 -2.30 -7.77
CA GLU A 60 1.59 -1.85 -6.37
C GLU A 60 2.89 -2.14 -5.63
N LEU A 61 3.43 -3.36 -5.78
CA LEU A 61 4.70 -3.77 -5.18
C LEU A 61 5.88 -2.94 -5.73
N ALA A 62 5.93 -2.76 -7.06
CA ALA A 62 6.96 -1.94 -7.70
C ALA A 62 6.91 -0.49 -7.21
N ALA A 63 5.71 0.10 -7.14
CA ALA A 63 5.49 1.45 -6.63
C ALA A 63 5.87 1.59 -5.15
N SER A 64 5.50 0.63 -4.30
CA SER A 64 5.86 0.64 -2.88
C SER A 64 7.38 0.58 -2.66
N ARG A 65 8.09 -0.25 -3.42
CA ARG A 65 9.55 -0.33 -3.38
C ARG A 65 10.22 0.95 -3.89
N ALA A 66 9.71 1.54 -4.96
CA ALA A 66 10.20 2.82 -5.48
C ALA A 66 9.98 3.95 -4.48
N ALA A 67 8.81 4.02 -3.86
CA ALA A 67 8.48 5.01 -2.84
C ALA A 67 9.36 4.87 -1.59
N HIS A 68 9.66 3.63 -1.16
CA HIS A 68 10.61 3.39 -0.08
C HIS A 68 12.02 3.91 -0.41
N LYS A 69 12.52 3.62 -1.61
CA LYS A 69 13.82 4.15 -2.08
C LYS A 69 13.89 5.68 -2.07
N CYS A 70 12.76 6.36 -2.24
CA CYS A 70 12.63 7.80 -2.17
C CYS A 70 12.39 8.33 -0.74
N GLY A 71 12.29 7.46 0.26
CA GLY A 71 12.04 7.85 1.66
C GLY A 71 10.61 8.32 1.95
N ILE A 72 9.62 8.01 1.10
CA ILE A 72 8.22 8.42 1.24
C ILE A 72 7.25 7.27 1.54
N SER A 73 7.76 6.06 1.70
CA SER A 73 7.00 4.87 2.07
C SER A 73 7.82 3.98 3.00
N PRO A 74 7.19 3.16 3.85
CA PRO A 74 7.90 2.17 4.64
C PRO A 74 8.53 1.10 3.75
N GLU A 75 9.48 0.37 4.32
CA GLU A 75 10.11 -0.77 3.67
C GLU A 75 9.09 -1.87 3.37
N VAL A 76 9.19 -2.47 2.18
CA VAL A 76 8.54 -3.73 1.86
C VAL A 76 9.45 -4.86 2.35
N VAL A 77 9.09 -5.46 3.47
CA VAL A 77 9.87 -6.52 4.14
C VAL A 77 9.71 -7.85 3.40
N TYR A 78 8.50 -8.14 2.97
CA TYR A 78 8.19 -9.39 2.28
C TYR A 78 7.04 -9.19 1.28
N ALA A 79 7.04 -9.96 0.21
CA ALA A 79 5.93 -9.99 -0.74
C ALA A 79 5.84 -11.35 -1.42
N GLU A 80 4.61 -11.83 -1.54
CA GLU A 80 4.24 -13.04 -2.29
C GLU A 80 2.91 -12.82 -3.00
N THR A 81 2.45 -13.80 -3.77
CA THR A 81 1.16 -13.68 -4.48
C THR A 81 0.02 -13.42 -3.51
N GLY A 82 -0.64 -12.29 -3.70
CA GLY A 82 -1.80 -11.87 -2.89
C GLY A 82 -1.47 -11.27 -1.53
N ALA A 83 -0.18 -11.12 -1.16
CA ALA A 83 0.23 -10.54 0.11
C ALA A 83 1.45 -9.64 -0.02
N MET A 84 1.44 -8.52 0.72
CA MET A 84 2.58 -7.63 0.88
C MET A 84 2.70 -7.22 2.34
N VAL A 85 3.92 -7.34 2.89
CA VAL A 85 4.26 -7.01 4.27
C VAL A 85 5.20 -5.80 4.27
N LEU A 86 4.80 -4.75 4.98
CA LEU A 86 5.58 -3.52 5.13
C LEU A 86 5.90 -3.28 6.60
N ARG A 87 6.97 -2.54 6.87
CA ARG A 87 7.22 -1.98 8.20
C ARG A 87 6.04 -1.09 8.60
N PHE A 88 5.59 -1.21 9.84
CA PHE A 88 4.53 -0.35 10.34
C PHE A 88 5.06 1.06 10.63
N ILE A 89 4.33 2.08 10.20
CA ILE A 89 4.61 3.46 10.56
C ILE A 89 3.68 3.87 11.70
N ASN A 90 4.26 4.18 12.85
CA ASN A 90 3.51 4.75 13.95
C ASN A 90 3.21 6.23 13.66
N GLY A 91 2.08 6.49 13.08
CA GLY A 91 1.67 7.82 12.63
C GLY A 91 0.17 8.04 12.73
N LYS A 92 -0.25 9.25 12.47
CA LYS A 92 -1.67 9.63 12.41
C LYS A 92 -2.03 9.97 10.96
N THR A 93 -3.11 9.38 10.47
CA THR A 93 -3.70 9.76 9.18
C THR A 93 -4.12 11.23 9.21
N LEU A 94 -3.77 11.95 8.15
CA LEU A 94 -4.19 13.35 8.01
C LEU A 94 -5.66 13.40 7.63
N GLU A 95 -6.40 14.21 8.39
CA GLU A 95 -7.79 14.54 8.11
C GLU A 95 -7.89 15.79 7.20
N PRO A 96 -9.03 16.04 6.53
CA PRO A 96 -9.21 17.21 5.67
C PRO A 96 -8.85 18.55 6.35
N GLU A 97 -9.15 18.68 7.64
CA GLU A 97 -8.84 19.86 8.45
C GLU A 97 -7.34 20.10 8.59
N ASN A 98 -6.55 19.02 8.68
CA ASN A 98 -5.10 19.11 8.75
C ASN A 98 -4.52 19.73 7.47
N LEU A 99 -5.12 19.43 6.32
CA LEU A 99 -4.68 19.95 5.02
C LEU A 99 -5.05 21.42 4.78
N ARG A 100 -5.95 21.99 5.59
CA ARG A 100 -6.22 23.44 5.59
C ARG A 100 -5.13 24.23 6.29
N ASN A 101 -4.25 23.56 7.03
CA ASN A 101 -3.16 24.21 7.75
C ASN A 101 -1.92 24.34 6.86
N ILE A 102 -1.44 25.57 6.68
CA ILE A 102 -0.25 25.91 5.89
C ILE A 102 1.00 25.17 6.36
N SER A 103 1.16 24.97 7.68
CA SER A 103 2.34 24.24 8.21
C SER A 103 2.31 22.76 7.82
N THR A 104 1.14 22.15 7.71
CA THR A 104 0.95 20.78 7.21
C THR A 104 1.22 20.72 5.71
N LEU A 105 0.68 21.64 4.92
CA LEU A 105 0.91 21.72 3.49
C LEU A 105 2.39 21.86 3.14
N LYS A 106 3.14 22.69 3.90
CA LYS A 106 4.59 22.83 3.72
C LYS A 106 5.35 21.52 3.90
N LYS A 107 4.81 20.54 4.64
CA LYS A 107 5.39 19.21 4.80
C LYS A 107 4.90 18.22 3.74
N VAL A 108 3.64 18.31 3.33
CA VAL A 108 3.03 17.38 2.36
C VAL A 108 3.49 17.67 0.93
N VAL A 109 3.57 18.94 0.51
CA VAL A 109 3.93 19.32 -0.86
C VAL A 109 5.32 18.79 -1.28
N PRO A 110 6.37 18.84 -0.45
CA PRO A 110 7.65 18.21 -0.79
C PRO A 110 7.55 16.70 -1.02
N LEU A 111 6.72 15.98 -0.25
CA LEU A 111 6.52 14.53 -0.45
C LEU A 111 5.84 14.24 -1.78
N LEU A 112 4.84 15.03 -2.18
CA LEU A 112 4.22 14.92 -3.50
C LEU A 112 5.21 15.21 -4.62
N LYS A 113 6.09 16.21 -4.44
CA LYS A 113 7.14 16.52 -5.39
C LYS A 113 8.13 15.36 -5.56
N ILE A 114 8.55 14.73 -4.47
CA ILE A 114 9.38 13.52 -4.49
C ILE A 114 8.66 12.40 -5.24
N CYS A 115 7.39 12.15 -4.92
CA CYS A 115 6.57 11.15 -5.58
C CYS A 115 6.52 11.35 -7.11
N HIS A 116 6.33 12.57 -7.58
CA HIS A 116 6.20 12.85 -9.02
C HIS A 116 7.54 12.90 -9.76
N GLN A 117 8.62 13.35 -9.11
CA GLN A 117 9.90 13.62 -9.78
C GLN A 117 10.96 12.55 -9.56
N GLN A 118 10.98 11.90 -8.40
CA GLN A 118 12.02 10.94 -8.05
C GLN A 118 11.53 9.49 -8.13
N MET A 119 10.34 9.20 -7.66
CA MET A 119 9.80 7.84 -7.65
C MET A 119 9.80 7.16 -9.03
N PRO A 120 9.45 7.85 -10.16
CA PRO A 120 9.52 7.25 -11.49
C PRO A 120 10.92 6.72 -11.89
N LEU A 121 11.99 7.29 -11.34
CA LEU A 121 13.37 6.85 -11.62
C LEU A 121 13.70 5.46 -11.04
N TYR A 122 12.90 5.00 -10.09
CA TYR A 122 13.06 3.71 -9.40
C TYR A 122 12.01 2.68 -9.80
N LEU A 123 11.09 3.03 -10.72
CA LEU A 123 10.11 2.07 -11.24
C LEU A 123 10.75 1.21 -12.34
N PRO A 124 10.78 -0.12 -12.17
CA PRO A 124 11.34 -1.01 -13.20
C PRO A 124 10.35 -1.21 -14.35
N GLY A 125 10.84 -1.12 -15.58
CA GLY A 125 10.08 -1.43 -16.78
C GLY A 125 8.99 -0.41 -17.12
N SER A 126 7.99 -0.86 -17.88
CA SER A 126 6.87 -0.02 -18.31
C SER A 126 5.88 0.19 -17.17
N SER A 127 5.59 1.45 -16.87
CA SER A 127 4.55 1.80 -15.92
C SER A 127 3.16 1.66 -16.53
N LEU A 128 2.19 1.23 -15.73
CA LEU A 128 0.78 1.28 -16.14
C LEU A 128 0.35 2.76 -16.26
N ILE A 129 -0.31 3.07 -17.34
CA ILE A 129 -0.84 4.41 -17.58
C ILE A 129 -2.30 4.44 -17.14
N PHE A 130 -2.62 5.30 -16.18
CA PHE A 130 -3.99 5.60 -15.83
C PHE A 130 -4.54 6.64 -16.81
N TRP A 131 -5.14 6.17 -17.92
CA TRP A 131 -5.79 7.04 -18.89
C TRP A 131 -7.23 7.33 -18.44
N VAL A 132 -7.42 8.43 -17.75
CA VAL A 132 -8.68 8.81 -17.10
C VAL A 132 -9.89 8.75 -18.04
N PHE A 133 -9.77 9.21 -19.29
CA PHE A 133 -10.88 9.19 -20.25
C PHE A 133 -11.30 7.78 -20.67
N GLN A 134 -10.36 6.86 -20.78
CA GLN A 134 -10.66 5.46 -21.07
C GLN A 134 -11.30 4.76 -19.87
N VAL A 135 -10.83 5.07 -18.66
CA VAL A 135 -11.41 4.55 -17.41
C VAL A 135 -12.86 5.01 -17.26
N ILE A 136 -13.12 6.33 -17.43
CA ILE A 136 -14.49 6.88 -17.39
C ILE A 136 -15.38 6.22 -18.44
N ARG A 137 -14.88 6.05 -19.67
CA ARG A 137 -15.63 5.37 -20.73
C ARG A 137 -16.01 3.96 -20.36
N GLY A 138 -15.07 3.19 -19.76
CA GLY A 138 -15.33 1.84 -19.27
C GLY A 138 -16.46 1.79 -18.24
N TYR A 139 -16.49 2.70 -17.29
CA TYR A 139 -17.55 2.77 -16.27
C TYR A 139 -18.92 3.24 -16.80
N VAL A 140 -18.97 3.96 -17.94
CA VAL A 140 -20.23 4.42 -18.53
C VAL A 140 -20.87 3.37 -19.43
N ILE A 141 -20.06 2.49 -20.04
CA ILE A 141 -20.55 1.49 -21.01
C ILE A 141 -20.98 0.18 -20.31
N HIS A 142 -20.52 -0.06 -19.11
CA HIS A 142 -20.86 -1.23 -18.29
C HIS A 142 -21.77 -0.83 -17.11
#